data_60105791cb237a7a9b247809eefce5d4
#
_entry.id   60105791cb237a7a9b247809eefce5d4
#
_cell.length_a   1.000
_cell.length_b   1.000
_cell.length_c   1.000
_cell.angle_alpha   90.00
_cell.angle_beta   90.00
_cell.angle_gamma   90.00
#
_symmetry.space_group_name_H-M   'P 1'
#
loop_
_entity.id
_entity.type
_entity.pdbx_description
1 polymer ?
#
loop_
_entity_poly.entity_id
_entity_poly.type
_entity_poly.pdbx_seq_one_letter_code
_entity_poly.pdbx_strand_id
1 'polypeptide(L)'
;MQRQLRVAVALASLGFALAGAQPLLRADEKSSVEEIRKELLQLPYYGVFDFLAFSYDKGTVTLMGYAYHSTLKHDAARGAKRASGVDQVIDKIEELPVSQFDDELRWRTYYAIYRDPFLSRYAPGGGMLRGHRHRFGGGFHAMRLRRFPGMEPVGDYPLHIIVNHGKITLLGVVDTESDKTVAGLRAREVPGSFGVENELVVEGSKPKSTRE
;
A
#
# COMPACT_ATOMS: atom_id res chain seq x y z
N MET A 1 -24.65 -4.97 0.85
CA MET A 1 -23.52 -5.83 1.24
C MET A 1 -22.29 -4.94 1.35
N GLN A 2 -21.92 -4.53 2.56
CA GLN A 2 -20.79 -3.64 2.82
C GLN A 2 -19.51 -4.48 2.74
N ARG A 3 -18.70 -4.26 1.70
CA ARG A 3 -17.31 -4.75 1.69
C ARG A 3 -16.53 -3.91 2.69
N GLN A 4 -16.14 -4.52 3.77
CA GLN A 4 -15.25 -3.95 4.78
C GLN A 4 -13.92 -3.58 4.13
N LEU A 5 -13.61 -2.31 4.13
CA LEU A 5 -12.32 -1.76 3.73
C LEU A 5 -11.26 -2.28 4.73
N ARG A 6 -10.28 -3.02 4.23
CA ARG A 6 -9.26 -3.65 5.07
C ARG A 6 -7.90 -3.05 4.76
N VAL A 7 -7.54 -2.06 5.55
CA VAL A 7 -6.19 -1.50 5.55
C VAL A 7 -5.30 -2.35 6.45
N ALA A 8 -4.17 -2.78 5.93
CA ALA A 8 -3.18 -3.52 6.68
C ALA A 8 -2.58 -2.63 7.78
N VAL A 9 -2.95 -2.88 9.02
CA VAL A 9 -2.20 -2.37 10.17
C VAL A 9 -1.00 -3.29 10.35
N ALA A 10 0.14 -2.91 9.80
CA ALA A 10 1.39 -3.57 10.13
C ALA A 10 1.80 -3.14 11.53
N LEU A 11 1.44 -3.95 12.54
CA LEU A 11 1.98 -3.82 13.89
C LEU A 11 3.42 -4.33 13.88
N ALA A 12 4.38 -3.45 13.66
CA ALA A 12 5.76 -3.71 14.02
C ALA A 12 5.86 -3.60 15.55
N SER A 13 5.64 -4.71 16.24
CA SER A 13 5.92 -4.82 17.67
C SER A 13 7.42 -5.02 17.86
N LEU A 14 8.12 -3.95 18.25
CA LEU A 14 9.43 -4.07 18.89
C LEU A 14 9.23 -4.85 20.17
N GLY A 15 9.95 -5.98 20.31
CA GLY A 15 9.77 -6.95 21.36
C GLY A 15 9.96 -6.39 22.77
N PHE A 16 8.96 -6.65 23.60
CA PHE A 16 9.13 -6.88 25.03
C PHE A 16 8.24 -8.06 25.40
N ALA A 17 8.89 -9.18 25.67
CA ALA A 17 8.21 -10.39 26.09
C ALA A 17 7.70 -10.20 27.52
N LEU A 18 6.38 -10.07 27.67
CA LEU A 18 5.67 -10.44 28.90
C LEU A 18 4.38 -11.14 28.49
N ALA A 19 4.21 -12.34 29.00
CA ALA A 19 3.10 -13.25 28.74
C ALA A 19 1.73 -12.61 29.04
N GLY A 20 0.79 -12.75 28.09
CA GLY A 20 -0.63 -12.87 28.36
C GLY A 20 -1.36 -11.61 28.74
N ALA A 21 -1.71 -10.79 27.78
CA ALA A 21 -2.99 -10.08 27.60
C ALA A 21 -2.80 -9.13 26.42
N GLN A 22 -3.47 -9.37 25.32
CA GLN A 22 -3.62 -8.30 24.32
C GLN A 22 -4.45 -7.21 25.01
N PRO A 23 -3.94 -5.96 25.14
CA PRO A 23 -4.74 -4.92 25.69
C PRO A 23 -5.93 -4.70 24.75
N LEU A 24 -7.13 -4.98 25.22
CA LEU A 24 -8.35 -4.52 24.56
C LEU A 24 -8.22 -2.99 24.53
N LEU A 25 -8.03 -2.43 23.32
CA LEU A 25 -8.04 -0.99 23.11
C LEU A 25 -9.31 -0.44 23.78
N ARG A 26 -9.14 0.62 24.57
CA ARG A 26 -10.28 1.34 25.15
C ARG A 26 -11.18 1.82 24.02
N ALA A 27 -12.47 1.97 24.26
CA ALA A 27 -13.44 2.41 23.26
C ALA A 27 -12.99 3.72 22.55
N ASP A 28 -12.43 4.64 23.31
CA ASP A 28 -11.92 5.92 22.81
C ASP A 28 -10.70 5.75 21.88
N GLU A 29 -9.78 4.85 22.22
CA GLU A 29 -8.60 4.55 21.38
C GLU A 29 -9.01 3.90 20.06
N LYS A 30 -10.01 3.04 20.09
CA LYS A 30 -10.56 2.40 18.90
C LYS A 30 -11.21 3.43 17.96
N SER A 31 -11.92 4.40 18.53
CA SER A 31 -12.50 5.51 17.77
C SER A 31 -11.41 6.36 17.10
N SER A 32 -10.35 6.72 17.85
CA SER A 32 -9.22 7.49 17.31
C SER A 32 -8.52 6.76 16.16
N VAL A 33 -8.29 5.46 16.31
CA VAL A 33 -7.66 4.62 15.25
C VAL A 33 -8.51 4.60 13.98
N GLU A 34 -9.84 4.50 14.08
CA GLU A 34 -10.72 4.52 12.91
C GLU A 34 -10.77 5.91 12.24
N GLU A 35 -10.75 6.98 13.02
CA GLU A 35 -10.66 8.35 12.47
C GLU A 35 -9.33 8.60 11.76
N ILE A 36 -8.20 8.22 12.36
CA ILE A 36 -6.89 8.33 11.70
C ILE A 36 -6.89 7.57 10.38
N ARG A 37 -7.38 6.33 10.40
CA ARG A 37 -7.50 5.52 9.18
C ARG A 37 -8.32 6.22 8.10
N LYS A 38 -9.48 6.76 8.47
CA LYS A 38 -10.36 7.47 7.55
C LYS A 38 -9.68 8.70 6.94
N GLU A 39 -8.98 9.50 7.75
CA GLU A 39 -8.24 10.66 7.29
C GLU A 39 -7.14 10.28 6.30
N LEU A 40 -6.39 9.21 6.58
CA LEU A 40 -5.32 8.76 5.69
C LEU A 40 -5.85 8.19 4.36
N LEU A 41 -6.98 7.48 4.38
CA LEU A 41 -7.59 6.92 3.16
C LEU A 41 -8.26 7.97 2.26
N GLN A 42 -8.58 9.15 2.80
CA GLN A 42 -9.18 10.24 2.05
C GLN A 42 -8.14 11.21 1.48
N LEU A 43 -6.84 10.93 1.65
CA LEU A 43 -5.79 11.80 1.14
C LEU A 43 -5.83 11.86 -0.39
N PRO A 44 -5.81 13.07 -0.96
CA PRO A 44 -5.65 13.22 -2.40
C PRO A 44 -4.28 12.64 -2.81
N TYR A 45 -4.22 12.00 -3.96
CA TYR A 45 -3.02 11.39 -4.52
C TYR A 45 -2.48 10.14 -3.79
N TYR A 46 -3.17 9.64 -2.76
CA TYR A 46 -2.86 8.33 -2.22
C TYR A 46 -3.21 7.24 -3.23
N GLY A 47 -2.27 6.38 -3.55
CA GLY A 47 -2.45 5.40 -4.61
C GLY A 47 -1.60 4.15 -4.48
N VAL A 48 -1.50 3.43 -5.59
CA VAL A 48 -0.81 2.13 -5.65
C VAL A 48 0.70 2.22 -5.42
N PHE A 49 1.30 3.39 -5.68
CA PHE A 49 2.75 3.62 -5.54
C PHE A 49 3.14 4.23 -4.20
N ASP A 50 2.17 4.38 -3.32
CA ASP A 50 2.34 4.83 -1.95
C ASP A 50 2.01 3.68 -0.99
N PHE A 51 2.48 3.77 0.23
CA PHE A 51 2.06 2.89 1.32
C PHE A 51 2.12 3.65 2.63
N LEU A 52 0.99 3.77 3.32
CA LEU A 52 0.91 4.42 4.61
C LEU A 52 0.47 3.41 5.68
N ALA A 53 1.22 3.39 6.76
CA ALA A 53 0.90 2.66 7.97
C ALA A 53 1.03 3.58 9.18
N PHE A 54 0.38 3.25 10.27
CA PHE A 54 0.52 3.99 11.50
C PHE A 54 0.40 3.09 12.73
N SER A 55 1.01 3.53 13.82
CA SER A 55 0.74 3.04 15.16
C SER A 55 0.16 4.16 16.01
N TYR A 56 -0.73 3.81 16.95
CA TYR A 56 -1.32 4.75 17.88
C TYR A 56 -1.07 4.26 19.31
N ASP A 57 -0.53 5.13 20.13
CA ASP A 57 -0.32 4.88 21.56
C ASP A 57 -0.56 6.16 22.35
N LYS A 58 -1.58 6.16 23.21
CA LYS A 58 -1.91 7.22 24.17
C LYS A 58 -1.84 8.64 23.58
N GLY A 59 -2.52 8.88 22.49
CA GLY A 59 -2.56 10.18 21.81
C GLY A 59 -1.38 10.45 20.88
N THR A 60 -0.39 9.56 20.81
CA THR A 60 0.74 9.68 19.88
C THR A 60 0.52 8.78 18.66
N VAL A 61 0.51 9.38 17.48
CA VAL A 61 0.48 8.68 16.18
C VAL A 61 1.89 8.66 15.62
N THR A 62 2.39 7.47 15.28
CA THR A 62 3.61 7.33 14.47
C THR A 62 3.21 6.89 13.07
N LEU A 63 3.44 7.76 12.09
CA LEU A 63 3.23 7.46 10.67
C LEU A 63 4.47 6.81 10.08
N MET A 64 4.30 5.79 9.25
CA MET A 64 5.36 5.02 8.60
C MET A 64 4.94 4.67 7.19
N GLY A 65 5.90 4.28 6.37
CA GLY A 65 5.67 3.82 5.02
C GLY A 65 6.38 4.65 3.98
N TYR A 66 5.82 4.71 2.77
CA TYR A 66 6.46 5.32 1.61
C TYR A 66 5.50 6.25 0.89
N ALA A 67 5.98 7.43 0.52
CA ALA A 67 5.24 8.40 -0.28
C ALA A 67 5.94 8.65 -1.63
N TYR A 68 5.22 8.46 -2.71
CA TYR A 68 5.70 8.78 -4.05
C TYR A 68 5.75 10.29 -4.28
N HIS A 69 4.79 11.02 -3.72
CA HIS A 69 4.77 12.47 -3.74
C HIS A 69 5.08 13.05 -2.35
N SER A 70 6.00 14.00 -2.28
CA SER A 70 6.36 14.67 -1.01
C SER A 70 5.16 15.34 -0.33
N THR A 71 4.20 15.85 -1.10
CA THR A 71 2.95 16.43 -0.60
C THR A 71 2.14 15.45 0.22
N LEU A 72 2.14 14.16 -0.15
CA LEU A 72 1.39 13.12 0.57
C LEU A 72 1.89 12.95 2.00
N LYS A 73 3.20 13.01 2.22
CA LYS A 73 3.81 12.95 3.55
C LYS A 73 3.28 14.06 4.46
N HIS A 74 3.30 15.30 3.97
CA HIS A 74 2.79 16.45 4.72
C HIS A 74 1.28 16.37 4.95
N ASP A 75 0.53 15.90 3.98
CA ASP A 75 -0.92 15.76 4.07
C ASP A 75 -1.30 14.65 5.05
N ALA A 76 -0.56 13.54 5.08
CA ALA A 76 -0.74 12.47 6.04
C ALA A 76 -0.54 12.94 7.48
N ALA A 77 0.53 13.70 7.74
CA ALA A 77 0.78 14.25 9.08
C ALA A 77 -0.33 15.21 9.51
N ARG A 78 -0.80 16.07 8.61
CA ARG A 78 -1.92 16.98 8.89
C ARG A 78 -3.25 16.24 9.08
N GLY A 79 -3.49 15.20 8.27
CA GLY A 79 -4.67 14.36 8.38
C GLY A 79 -4.73 13.67 9.75
N ALA A 80 -3.66 12.98 10.11
CA ALA A 80 -3.56 12.29 11.40
C ALA A 80 -3.74 13.25 12.59
N LYS A 81 -3.22 14.49 12.49
CA LYS A 81 -3.35 15.48 13.57
C LYS A 81 -4.79 15.99 13.76
N ARG A 82 -5.66 15.89 12.76
CA ARG A 82 -7.08 16.29 12.87
C ARG A 82 -7.95 15.26 13.59
N ALA A 83 -7.49 14.01 13.67
CA ALA A 83 -8.26 12.95 14.29
C ALA A 83 -8.40 13.18 15.80
N SER A 84 -9.57 12.85 16.33
CA SER A 84 -9.87 12.99 17.77
C SER A 84 -8.94 12.10 18.60
N GLY A 85 -8.44 12.64 19.71
CA GLY A 85 -7.53 11.92 20.61
C GLY A 85 -6.08 11.85 20.12
N VAL A 86 -5.70 12.64 19.11
CA VAL A 86 -4.32 12.74 18.65
C VAL A 86 -3.66 14.01 19.19
N ASP A 87 -2.74 13.83 20.13
CA ASP A 87 -1.95 14.90 20.73
C ASP A 87 -0.66 15.18 19.96
N GLN A 88 -0.01 14.11 19.48
CA GLN A 88 1.28 14.20 18.79
C GLN A 88 1.32 13.30 17.56
N VAL A 89 1.99 13.77 16.50
CA VAL A 89 2.28 12.99 15.30
C VAL A 89 3.79 12.92 15.09
N ILE A 90 4.32 11.70 14.99
CA ILE A 90 5.70 11.41 14.64
C ILE A 90 5.69 10.90 13.20
N ASP A 91 6.32 11.66 12.31
CA ASP A 91 6.38 11.32 10.89
C ASP A 91 7.68 10.58 10.56
N LYS A 92 7.54 9.31 10.18
CA LYS A 92 8.60 8.43 9.70
C LYS A 92 8.33 7.93 8.27
N ILE A 93 7.48 8.64 7.52
CA ILE A 93 7.22 8.31 6.12
C ILE A 93 8.46 8.63 5.30
N GLU A 94 8.93 7.67 4.52
CA GLU A 94 10.04 7.84 3.58
C GLU A 94 9.51 8.37 2.24
N GLU A 95 10.16 9.42 1.73
CA GLU A 95 9.87 9.91 0.38
C GLU A 95 10.66 9.09 -0.64
N LEU A 96 9.96 8.60 -1.65
CA LEU A 96 10.59 7.86 -2.72
C LEU A 96 11.38 8.81 -3.65
N PRO A 97 12.58 8.42 -4.09
CA PRO A 97 13.40 9.26 -4.95
C PRO A 97 12.69 9.52 -6.29
N VAL A 98 12.86 10.74 -6.80
CA VAL A 98 12.44 11.09 -8.16
C VAL A 98 13.42 10.44 -9.14
N SER A 99 13.02 9.34 -9.72
CA SER A 99 13.85 8.53 -10.62
C SER A 99 13.05 8.06 -11.82
N GLN A 100 13.54 8.41 -13.02
CA GLN A 100 12.91 7.98 -14.28
C GLN A 100 12.90 6.45 -14.42
N PHE A 101 13.96 5.82 -13.97
CA PHE A 101 14.10 4.38 -14.00
C PHE A 101 13.09 3.71 -13.04
N ASP A 102 12.99 4.21 -11.80
CA ASP A 102 12.06 3.67 -10.82
C ASP A 102 10.61 3.86 -11.23
N ASP A 103 10.26 5.00 -11.84
CA ASP A 103 8.91 5.22 -12.34
C ASP A 103 8.54 4.25 -13.46
N GLU A 104 9.48 4.00 -14.38
CA GLU A 104 9.25 3.04 -15.46
C GLU A 104 9.05 1.62 -14.88
N LEU A 105 9.81 1.30 -13.83
CA LEU A 105 9.71 0.03 -13.13
C LEU A 105 8.39 -0.08 -12.35
N ARG A 106 7.91 1.01 -11.70
CA ARG A 106 6.60 1.08 -11.05
C ARG A 106 5.48 0.72 -12.03
N TRP A 107 5.46 1.36 -13.20
CA TRP A 107 4.43 1.12 -14.20
C TRP A 107 4.49 -0.28 -14.80
N ARG A 108 5.68 -0.79 -15.09
CA ARG A 108 5.86 -2.18 -15.57
C ARG A 108 5.32 -3.17 -14.56
N THR A 109 5.64 -2.98 -13.28
CA THR A 109 5.17 -3.84 -12.18
C THR A 109 3.65 -3.72 -12.01
N TYR A 110 3.10 -2.52 -12.08
CA TYR A 110 1.66 -2.30 -12.04
C TYR A 110 0.94 -3.11 -13.13
N TYR A 111 1.42 -3.03 -14.37
CA TYR A 111 0.80 -3.79 -15.44
C TYR A 111 1.01 -5.30 -15.30
N ALA A 112 2.15 -5.75 -14.82
CA ALA A 112 2.41 -7.17 -14.61
C ALA A 112 1.44 -7.76 -13.56
N ILE A 113 1.16 -7.02 -12.49
CA ILE A 113 0.27 -7.46 -11.41
C ILE A 113 -1.20 -7.28 -11.80
N TYR A 114 -1.64 -6.06 -12.15
CA TYR A 114 -3.07 -5.76 -12.29
C TYR A 114 -3.70 -6.20 -13.62
N ARG A 115 -2.89 -6.65 -14.58
CA ARG A 115 -3.39 -7.36 -15.79
C ARG A 115 -3.46 -8.87 -15.60
N ASP A 116 -2.87 -9.42 -14.54
CA ASP A 116 -3.01 -10.82 -14.22
C ASP A 116 -4.48 -11.15 -13.89
N PRO A 117 -5.06 -12.23 -14.45
CA PRO A 117 -6.46 -12.58 -14.25
C PRO A 117 -6.85 -12.82 -12.79
N PHE A 118 -5.92 -13.30 -11.96
CA PHE A 118 -6.15 -13.59 -10.55
C PHE A 118 -6.02 -12.33 -9.70
N LEU A 119 -5.09 -11.43 -10.04
CA LEU A 119 -4.78 -10.26 -9.24
C LEU A 119 -5.57 -9.00 -9.65
N SER A 120 -6.18 -9.00 -10.83
CA SER A 120 -6.98 -7.87 -11.33
C SER A 120 -8.14 -7.47 -10.42
N ARG A 121 -8.59 -8.38 -9.53
CA ARG A 121 -9.63 -8.10 -8.55
C ARG A 121 -9.21 -7.11 -7.45
N TYR A 122 -7.91 -6.93 -7.25
CA TYR A 122 -7.34 -5.98 -6.31
C TYR A 122 -7.27 -4.55 -6.87
N ALA A 123 -7.58 -4.34 -8.15
CA ALA A 123 -7.69 -3.00 -8.70
C ALA A 123 -8.96 -2.29 -8.18
N PRO A 124 -8.90 -0.98 -7.91
CA PRO A 124 -10.07 -0.20 -7.55
C PRO A 124 -11.17 -0.33 -8.60
N GLY A 125 -12.40 -0.60 -8.16
CA GLY A 125 -13.53 -0.81 -9.06
C GLY A 125 -13.68 -2.26 -9.59
N GLY A 126 -12.89 -3.20 -9.06
CA GLY A 126 -13.06 -4.65 -9.21
C GLY A 126 -13.51 -5.12 -10.57
N GLY A 127 -12.68 -5.06 -11.62
CA GLY A 127 -13.03 -5.65 -12.90
C GLY A 127 -13.24 -4.71 -14.08
N MET A 128 -13.05 -3.41 -13.95
CA MET A 128 -13.17 -2.49 -15.09
C MET A 128 -12.15 -2.79 -16.22
N LEU A 129 -11.03 -3.43 -15.88
CA LEU A 129 -10.08 -3.94 -16.88
C LEU A 129 -10.61 -5.16 -17.64
N ARG A 130 -11.63 -5.84 -17.11
CA ARG A 130 -12.24 -7.03 -17.73
C ARG A 130 -13.19 -6.67 -18.88
N GLY A 131 -13.79 -5.48 -18.87
CA GLY A 131 -14.76 -5.02 -19.88
C GLY A 131 -14.16 -4.40 -21.14
N HIS A 132 -12.90 -4.00 -21.13
CA HIS A 132 -12.26 -3.32 -22.27
C HIS A 132 -11.48 -4.21 -23.21
N ARG A 133 -11.58 -5.53 -23.05
CA ARG A 133 -10.89 -6.50 -23.92
C ARG A 133 -11.37 -6.50 -25.37
N HIS A 134 -12.53 -5.91 -25.67
CA HIS A 134 -13.14 -6.04 -27.00
C HIS A 134 -13.18 -4.78 -27.86
N ARG A 135 -12.69 -3.64 -27.39
CA ARG A 135 -12.81 -2.41 -28.20
C ARG A 135 -11.50 -1.71 -28.63
N PHE A 136 -10.37 -2.17 -28.16
CA PHE A 136 -9.06 -1.70 -28.61
C PHE A 136 -8.20 -2.86 -29.09
N GLY A 137 -8.71 -3.60 -30.06
CA GLY A 137 -7.91 -4.49 -30.89
C GLY A 137 -7.08 -3.64 -31.85
N GLY A 138 -5.90 -3.25 -31.48
CA GLY A 138 -5.00 -2.53 -32.36
C GLY A 138 -3.94 -1.75 -31.59
N GLY A 139 -2.74 -2.30 -31.48
CA GLY A 139 -1.56 -1.47 -31.40
C GLY A 139 -1.06 -1.00 -30.04
N PHE A 140 -1.16 -1.79 -28.97
CA PHE A 140 -0.47 -1.49 -27.71
C PHE A 140 1.06 -1.69 -27.73
N HIS A 141 1.64 -2.00 -28.89
CA HIS A 141 3.10 -2.14 -29.04
C HIS A 141 3.87 -0.84 -29.17
N ALA A 142 3.22 0.31 -29.20
CA ALA A 142 3.91 1.59 -29.43
C ALA A 142 3.41 2.75 -28.57
N MET A 143 2.60 2.55 -27.55
CA MET A 143 2.42 3.59 -26.57
C MET A 143 3.68 3.57 -25.70
N ARG A 144 4.75 4.25 -26.17
CA ARG A 144 5.74 4.83 -25.29
C ARG A 144 4.92 5.45 -24.17
N LEU A 145 5.04 4.90 -22.96
CA LEU A 145 4.49 5.47 -21.75
C LEU A 145 5.03 6.89 -21.63
N ARG A 146 4.38 7.83 -22.32
CA ARG A 146 4.59 9.24 -22.07
C ARG A 146 4.04 9.44 -20.68
N ARG A 147 4.94 9.63 -19.74
CA ARG A 147 4.61 10.09 -18.42
C ARG A 147 3.80 11.37 -18.55
N PHE A 148 2.56 11.27 -18.12
CA PHE A 148 1.82 12.44 -17.73
C PHE A 148 1.89 12.46 -16.20
N PRO A 149 2.67 13.38 -15.60
CA PRO A 149 2.62 13.60 -14.16
C PRO A 149 1.16 13.81 -13.75
N GLY A 150 0.71 13.11 -12.72
CA GLY A 150 -0.69 13.18 -12.26
C GLY A 150 -1.65 12.16 -12.88
N MET A 151 -1.14 11.17 -13.65
CA MET A 151 -1.92 10.02 -14.12
C MET A 151 -1.63 8.73 -13.35
N GLU A 152 -0.99 8.85 -12.20
CA GLU A 152 -0.74 7.72 -11.30
C GLU A 152 -2.07 7.14 -10.84
N PRO A 153 -2.15 5.79 -10.69
CA PRO A 153 -3.36 5.15 -10.21
C PRO A 153 -3.65 5.52 -8.76
N VAL A 154 -4.56 6.46 -8.56
CA VAL A 154 -5.02 6.93 -7.26
C VAL A 154 -6.22 6.12 -6.80
N GLY A 155 -6.32 5.88 -5.50
CA GLY A 155 -7.44 5.18 -4.87
C GLY A 155 -7.00 4.14 -3.87
N ASP A 156 -7.99 3.44 -3.30
CA ASP A 156 -7.76 2.41 -2.31
C ASP A 156 -7.32 1.10 -2.98
N TYR A 157 -6.03 0.85 -2.88
CA TYR A 157 -5.40 -0.38 -3.37
C TYR A 157 -5.04 -1.28 -2.18
N PRO A 158 -5.54 -2.52 -2.10
CA PRO A 158 -5.11 -3.44 -1.05
C PRO A 158 -3.69 -4.00 -1.29
N LEU A 159 -3.16 -3.87 -2.51
CA LEU A 159 -1.79 -4.24 -2.87
C LEU A 159 -1.07 -3.00 -3.41
N HIS A 160 0.05 -2.64 -2.80
CA HIS A 160 0.88 -1.50 -3.15
C HIS A 160 2.21 -1.94 -3.76
N ILE A 161 2.75 -1.11 -4.63
CA ILE A 161 3.99 -1.35 -5.38
C ILE A 161 4.97 -0.21 -5.05
N ILE A 162 5.93 -0.49 -4.22
CA ILE A 162 6.97 0.46 -3.87
C ILE A 162 8.22 0.14 -4.67
N VAL A 163 8.77 1.13 -5.34
CA VAL A 163 10.05 1.00 -6.05
C VAL A 163 11.01 2.05 -5.55
N ASN A 164 12.14 1.59 -5.06
CA ASN A 164 13.19 2.42 -4.52
C ASN A 164 14.55 1.91 -5.00
N HIS A 165 15.29 2.75 -5.75
CA HIS A 165 16.58 2.42 -6.35
C HIS A 165 16.58 1.09 -7.13
N GLY A 166 15.54 0.85 -7.92
CA GLY A 166 15.39 -0.35 -8.76
C GLY A 166 14.94 -1.61 -8.02
N LYS A 167 14.73 -1.56 -6.73
CA LYS A 167 14.18 -2.64 -5.92
C LYS A 167 12.67 -2.49 -5.80
N ILE A 168 11.95 -3.58 -6.06
CA ILE A 168 10.48 -3.63 -5.94
C ILE A 168 10.13 -4.23 -4.58
N THR A 169 9.27 -3.55 -3.83
CA THR A 169 8.65 -4.09 -2.62
C THR A 169 7.14 -4.10 -2.78
N LEU A 170 6.52 -5.26 -2.57
CA LEU A 170 5.07 -5.42 -2.58
C LEU A 170 4.58 -5.38 -1.13
N LEU A 171 3.68 -4.45 -0.84
CA LEU A 171 3.10 -4.23 0.48
C LEU A 171 1.58 -4.31 0.42
N GLY A 172 0.95 -4.60 1.55
CA GLY A 172 -0.51 -4.62 1.66
C GLY A 172 -1.08 -5.98 2.03
N VAL A 173 -2.37 -6.19 1.74
CA VAL A 173 -3.11 -7.39 2.15
C VAL A 173 -3.75 -8.04 0.94
N VAL A 174 -3.60 -9.35 0.85
CA VAL A 174 -4.23 -10.20 -0.17
C VAL A 174 -5.08 -11.29 0.48
N ASP A 175 -6.03 -11.85 -0.28
CA ASP A 175 -6.99 -12.81 0.26
C ASP A 175 -6.34 -14.18 0.55
N THR A 176 -5.36 -14.61 -0.28
CA THR A 176 -4.80 -15.96 -0.20
C THR A 176 -3.27 -15.99 -0.36
N GLU A 177 -2.64 -17.07 0.15
CA GLU A 177 -1.20 -17.34 -0.09
C GLU A 177 -0.89 -17.52 -1.58
N SER A 178 -1.85 -18.03 -2.36
CA SER A 178 -1.71 -18.14 -3.81
C SER A 178 -1.58 -16.76 -4.46
N ASP A 179 -2.39 -15.80 -4.05
CA ASP A 179 -2.32 -14.43 -4.57
C ASP A 179 -0.99 -13.76 -4.21
N LYS A 180 -0.54 -13.93 -2.97
CA LYS A 180 0.77 -13.48 -2.54
C LYS A 180 1.88 -14.06 -3.41
N THR A 181 1.82 -15.36 -3.65
CA THR A 181 2.81 -16.06 -4.48
C THR A 181 2.79 -15.57 -5.92
N VAL A 182 1.60 -15.46 -6.52
CA VAL A 182 1.45 -14.98 -7.90
C VAL A 182 1.92 -13.52 -8.03
N ALA A 183 1.58 -12.66 -7.08
CA ALA A 183 2.05 -11.26 -7.09
C ALA A 183 3.58 -11.19 -7.07
N GLY A 184 4.22 -11.96 -6.19
CA GLY A 184 5.68 -12.03 -6.12
C GLY A 184 6.31 -12.57 -7.41
N LEU A 185 5.69 -13.58 -8.04
CA LEU A 185 6.15 -14.13 -9.31
C LEU A 185 6.07 -13.07 -10.43
N ARG A 186 4.92 -12.40 -10.57
CA ARG A 186 4.73 -11.35 -11.58
C ARG A 186 5.71 -10.18 -11.39
N ALA A 187 5.99 -9.79 -10.16
CA ALA A 187 6.98 -8.75 -9.91
C ALA A 187 8.40 -9.17 -10.30
N ARG A 188 8.78 -10.43 -10.05
CA ARG A 188 10.11 -10.96 -10.46
C ARG A 188 10.29 -11.09 -11.96
N GLU A 189 9.20 -11.26 -12.71
CA GLU A 189 9.21 -11.32 -14.17
C GLU A 189 9.43 -9.94 -14.82
N VAL A 190 9.35 -8.85 -14.04
CA VAL A 190 9.52 -7.49 -14.56
C VAL A 190 11.00 -7.22 -14.87
N PRO A 191 11.36 -6.98 -16.14
CA PRO A 191 12.74 -6.73 -16.51
C PRO A 191 13.22 -5.38 -15.96
N GLY A 192 14.47 -5.35 -15.50
CA GLY A 192 15.13 -4.16 -14.96
C GLY A 192 15.03 -4.01 -13.45
N SER A 193 14.36 -4.91 -12.72
CA SER A 193 14.40 -4.88 -11.26
C SER A 193 15.74 -5.43 -10.74
N PHE A 194 16.27 -4.81 -9.69
CA PHE A 194 17.47 -5.29 -8.98
C PHE A 194 17.13 -6.29 -7.88
N GLY A 195 15.84 -6.44 -7.57
CA GLY A 195 15.34 -7.38 -6.59
C GLY A 195 13.87 -7.15 -6.29
N VAL A 196 13.22 -8.19 -5.76
CA VAL A 196 11.81 -8.15 -5.36
C VAL A 196 11.66 -8.67 -3.95
N GLU A 197 11.09 -7.85 -3.08
CA GLU A 197 10.62 -8.21 -1.75
C GLU A 197 9.09 -8.31 -1.76
N ASN A 198 8.58 -9.43 -1.28
CA ASN A 198 7.14 -9.67 -1.21
C ASN A 198 6.71 -9.74 0.26
N GLU A 199 6.32 -8.60 0.77
CA GLU A 199 5.86 -8.42 2.16
C GLU A 199 4.33 -8.36 2.26
N LEU A 200 3.62 -8.84 1.25
CA LEU A 200 2.18 -8.96 1.30
C LEU A 200 1.76 -9.85 2.48
N VAL A 201 0.75 -9.40 3.21
CA VAL A 201 0.13 -10.16 4.29
C VAL A 201 -1.11 -10.85 3.77
N VAL A 202 -1.29 -12.12 4.12
CA VAL A 202 -2.53 -12.83 3.78
C VAL A 202 -3.57 -12.54 4.85
N GLU A 203 -4.78 -12.25 4.42
CA GLU A 203 -5.90 -11.98 5.30
C GLU A 203 -6.11 -13.11 6.31
N GLY A 204 -6.25 -12.78 7.59
CA GLY A 204 -6.42 -13.76 8.68
C GLY A 204 -5.16 -14.52 9.08
N SER A 205 -4.03 -14.32 8.40
CA SER A 205 -2.75 -14.88 8.84
C SER A 205 -2.22 -14.14 10.07
N LYS A 206 -1.73 -14.88 11.07
CA LYS A 206 -0.99 -14.26 12.17
C LYS A 206 0.34 -13.74 11.65
N PRO A 207 0.78 -12.53 12.05
CA PRO A 207 2.10 -12.04 11.67
C PRO A 207 3.16 -13.06 12.10
N LYS A 208 4.04 -13.43 11.16
CA LYS A 208 5.21 -14.26 11.50
C LYS A 208 6.05 -13.46 12.49
N SER A 209 6.21 -14.00 13.72
CA SER A 209 7.23 -13.48 14.62
C SER A 209 8.57 -13.68 13.91
N THR A 210 9.26 -12.58 13.61
CA THR A 210 10.65 -12.63 13.14
C THR A 210 11.45 -13.25 14.27
N ARG A 211 11.86 -14.52 14.10
CA ARG A 211 12.90 -15.11 14.94
C ARG A 211 14.20 -14.52 14.43
N GLU A 212 14.87 -13.79 15.31
CA GLU A 212 16.29 -13.46 15.17
C GLU A 212 17.13 -14.72 15.00
#